data_90e4475be9fc29b99e24c7ba39407d44
#
_entry.id   90e4475be9fc29b99e24c7ba39407d44
#
_cell.length_a   1.000
_cell.length_b   1.000
_cell.length_c   1.000
_cell.angle_alpha   90.00
_cell.angle_beta   90.00
_cell.angle_gamma   90.00
#
_symmetry.space_group_name_H-M   'P 1'
#
loop_
_entity.id
_entity.type
_entity.pdbx_description
1 polymer ?
#
loop_
_entity_poly.entity_id
_entity_poly.type
_entity_poly.pdbx_seq_one_letter_code
_entity_poly.pdbx_strand_id
1 'polypeptide(L)'
;MAIETEKKTQQILILDDEEMVLTSLSSFLELETDYQVVTFTKGSDALEYVKNNHIDLVLSDYLMPEMDGITFLAEVKEIDPHATRIILTGYADKENAIKAINDVGLFQYIEKPWDNDDLKIVLRNGLEKQKLMRELDRKVSEIQKAYDDLQGIHRDILKTFA
;
A
#
# COMPACT_ATOMS: atom_id res chain seq x y z
N MET A 1 11.67 -15.01 29.91
CA MET A 1 12.00 -13.84 29.07
C MET A 1 10.96 -13.71 27.98
N ALA A 2 10.19 -12.66 28.03
CA ALA A 2 9.30 -12.35 26.92
C ALA A 2 10.14 -11.94 25.73
N ILE A 3 10.04 -12.65 24.63
CA ILE A 3 10.56 -12.18 23.34
C ILE A 3 9.61 -11.08 22.93
N GLU A 4 10.00 -9.83 23.15
CA GLU A 4 9.32 -8.73 22.49
C GLU A 4 9.55 -8.90 21.00
N THR A 5 8.53 -9.41 20.30
CA THR A 5 8.46 -9.26 18.87
C THR A 5 8.40 -7.76 18.62
N GLU A 6 9.48 -7.17 18.14
CA GLU A 6 9.45 -5.79 17.65
C GLU A 6 8.31 -5.68 16.66
N LYS A 7 7.26 -4.96 17.08
CA LYS A 7 6.12 -4.67 16.23
C LYS A 7 6.64 -3.78 15.11
N LYS A 8 6.82 -4.35 13.93
CA LYS A 8 7.26 -3.61 12.74
C LYS A 8 6.32 -2.43 12.54
N THR A 9 6.85 -1.21 12.66
CA THR A 9 6.08 0.01 12.45
C THR A 9 5.65 0.08 10.99
N GLN A 10 4.37 0.31 10.77
CA GLN A 10 3.80 0.42 9.42
C GLN A 10 4.12 1.79 8.82
N GLN A 11 4.47 1.78 7.52
CA GLN A 11 4.94 2.95 6.78
C GLN A 11 3.85 3.45 5.84
N ILE A 12 3.48 4.72 5.98
CA ILE A 12 2.51 5.39 5.13
C ILE A 12 3.19 6.51 4.34
N LEU A 13 2.99 6.51 3.03
CA LEU A 13 3.41 7.60 2.17
C LEU A 13 2.19 8.43 1.76
N ILE A 14 2.28 9.75 1.89
CA ILE A 14 1.21 10.67 1.50
C ILE A 14 1.75 11.63 0.44
N LEU A 15 1.04 11.71 -0.68
CA LEU A 15 1.34 12.61 -1.79
C LEU A 15 0.19 13.60 -1.97
N ASP A 16 0.49 14.89 -1.84
CA ASP A 16 -0.44 15.99 -2.10
C ASP A 16 0.38 17.23 -2.46
N ASP A 17 0.00 17.97 -3.47
CA ASP A 17 0.68 19.19 -3.86
C ASP A 17 0.47 20.36 -2.89
N GLU A 18 -0.51 20.27 -2.00
CA GLU A 18 -0.77 21.24 -0.96
C GLU A 18 -0.08 20.85 0.37
N GLU A 19 0.94 21.59 0.76
CA GLU A 19 1.67 21.32 2.01
C GLU A 19 0.79 21.39 3.26
N MET A 20 -0.24 22.21 3.25
CA MET A 20 -1.17 22.30 4.38
C MET A 20 -1.93 20.99 4.61
N VAL A 21 -2.31 20.29 3.54
CA VAL A 21 -2.95 18.97 3.62
C VAL A 21 -1.98 17.95 4.19
N LEU A 22 -0.74 17.94 3.72
CA LEU A 22 0.31 17.06 4.22
C LEU A 22 0.58 17.28 5.71
N THR A 23 0.70 18.52 6.12
CA THR A 23 0.93 18.89 7.53
C THR A 23 -0.25 18.46 8.41
N SER A 24 -1.47 18.68 7.97
CA SER A 24 -2.67 18.29 8.70
C SER A 24 -2.77 16.78 8.89
N LEU A 25 -2.57 16.01 7.81
CA LEU A 25 -2.61 14.54 7.86
C LEU A 25 -1.46 13.98 8.70
N SER A 26 -0.25 14.46 8.46
CA SER A 26 0.94 14.02 9.15
C SER A 26 0.86 14.26 10.66
N SER A 27 0.46 15.46 11.07
CA SER A 27 0.29 15.81 12.49
C SER A 27 -0.77 14.95 13.17
N PHE A 28 -1.90 14.76 12.51
CA PHE A 28 -2.97 13.92 13.04
C PHE A 28 -2.51 12.48 13.24
N LEU A 29 -1.86 11.89 12.25
CA LEU A 29 -1.40 10.51 12.32
C LEU A 29 -0.27 10.32 13.33
N GLU A 30 0.63 11.28 13.47
CA GLU A 30 1.70 11.24 14.49
C GLU A 30 1.15 11.29 15.91
N LEU A 31 0.10 12.08 16.14
CA LEU A 31 -0.52 12.21 17.46
C LEU A 31 -1.42 11.02 17.83
N GLU A 32 -2.12 10.46 16.86
CA GLU A 32 -3.19 9.50 17.08
C GLU A 32 -2.82 8.05 16.75
N THR A 33 -1.67 7.82 16.13
CA THR A 33 -1.24 6.48 15.69
C THR A 33 0.26 6.28 15.89
N ASP A 34 0.69 5.02 15.76
CA ASP A 34 2.11 4.65 15.77
C ASP A 34 2.69 4.53 14.34
N TYR A 35 1.93 4.92 13.32
CA TYR A 35 2.39 4.85 11.94
C TYR A 35 3.55 5.81 11.69
N GLN A 36 4.50 5.38 10.87
CA GLN A 36 5.50 6.29 10.32
C GLN A 36 4.99 6.87 9.01
N VAL A 37 5.04 8.19 8.91
CA VAL A 37 4.48 8.92 7.78
C VAL A 37 5.60 9.65 7.04
N VAL A 38 5.65 9.46 5.73
CA VAL A 38 6.50 10.23 4.84
C VAL A 38 5.63 10.99 3.84
N THR A 39 5.95 12.24 3.60
CA THR A 39 5.14 13.12 2.76
C THR A 39 5.92 13.64 1.57
N PHE A 40 5.22 13.81 0.45
CA PHE A 40 5.79 14.35 -0.79
C PHE A 40 4.80 15.30 -1.45
N THR A 41 5.34 16.32 -2.12
CA THR A 41 4.54 17.25 -2.92
C THR A 41 4.61 16.95 -4.41
N LYS A 42 5.56 16.11 -4.84
CA LYS A 42 5.77 15.73 -6.24
C LYS A 42 5.71 14.24 -6.43
N GLY A 43 4.95 13.80 -7.43
CA GLY A 43 4.80 12.39 -7.76
C GLY A 43 6.12 11.71 -8.13
N SER A 44 7.00 12.39 -8.87
CA SER A 44 8.30 11.85 -9.25
C SER A 44 9.19 11.52 -8.05
N ASP A 45 9.22 12.39 -7.04
CA ASP A 45 9.99 12.19 -5.82
C ASP A 45 9.40 11.04 -5.00
N ALA A 46 8.07 10.97 -4.92
CA ALA A 46 7.37 9.88 -4.22
C ALA A 46 7.63 8.52 -4.89
N LEU A 47 7.61 8.44 -6.21
CA LEU A 47 7.91 7.20 -6.94
C LEU A 47 9.36 6.75 -6.71
N GLU A 48 10.30 7.66 -6.71
CA GLU A 48 11.69 7.33 -6.40
C GLU A 48 11.83 6.75 -4.99
N TYR A 49 11.11 7.32 -4.03
CA TYR A 49 11.10 6.81 -2.67
C TYR A 49 10.51 5.39 -2.58
N VAL A 50 9.40 5.13 -3.27
CA VAL A 50 8.76 3.81 -3.30
C VAL A 50 9.68 2.74 -3.90
N LYS A 51 10.47 3.11 -4.91
CA LYS A 51 11.44 2.19 -5.52
C LYS A 51 12.55 1.76 -4.56
N ASN A 52 12.93 2.61 -3.63
CA ASN A 52 14.09 2.42 -2.75
C ASN A 52 13.74 2.11 -1.31
N ASN A 53 12.46 2.17 -0.93
CA ASN A 53 12.03 1.99 0.46
C ASN A 53 10.77 1.13 0.53
N HIS A 54 10.60 0.44 1.65
CA HIS A 54 9.40 -0.31 1.93
C HIS A 54 8.26 0.63 2.34
N ILE A 55 7.12 0.50 1.69
CA ILE A 55 5.89 1.25 2.00
C ILE A 55 4.72 0.26 2.11
N ASP A 56 3.93 0.41 3.15
CA ASP A 56 2.75 -0.43 3.39
C ASP A 56 1.48 0.15 2.77
N LEU A 57 1.35 1.47 2.79
CA LEU A 57 0.17 2.16 2.28
C LEU A 57 0.56 3.49 1.64
N VAL A 58 -0.07 3.79 0.51
CA VAL A 58 0.12 5.04 -0.22
C VAL A 58 -1.23 5.76 -0.34
N LEU A 59 -1.25 7.00 0.12
CA LEU A 59 -2.40 7.90 0.04
C LEU A 59 -2.04 9.06 -0.88
N SER A 60 -2.78 9.25 -1.97
CA SER A 60 -2.50 10.30 -2.96
C SER A 60 -3.71 11.18 -3.22
N ASP A 61 -3.47 12.47 -3.34
CA ASP A 61 -4.45 13.40 -3.90
C ASP A 61 -4.77 13.04 -5.36
N TYR A 62 -5.98 13.33 -5.80
CA TYR A 62 -6.45 13.08 -7.16
C TYR A 62 -5.86 14.10 -8.15
N LEU A 63 -6.08 15.38 -7.89
CA LEU A 63 -5.67 16.46 -8.77
C LEU A 63 -4.35 17.07 -8.33
N MET A 64 -3.32 16.87 -9.13
CA MET A 64 -2.01 17.46 -8.93
C MET A 64 -1.49 18.02 -10.27
N PRO A 65 -0.62 19.05 -10.28
CA PRO A 65 -0.16 19.63 -11.54
C PRO A 65 0.58 18.61 -12.37
N GLU A 66 1.50 18.10 -12.44
CA GLU A 66 2.30 17.30 -13.38
C GLU A 66 1.78 15.87 -13.60
N MET A 67 1.23 15.25 -12.58
CA MET A 67 0.79 13.84 -12.61
C MET A 67 -0.44 13.71 -11.73
N ASP A 68 -1.54 13.17 -12.24
CA ASP A 68 -2.71 12.90 -11.40
C ASP A 68 -2.48 11.70 -10.48
N GLY A 69 -3.32 11.63 -9.42
CA GLY A 69 -3.19 10.59 -8.41
C GLY A 69 -3.45 9.19 -8.93
N ILE A 70 -4.32 9.02 -9.91
CA ILE A 70 -4.62 7.72 -10.50
C ILE A 70 -3.40 7.19 -11.25
N THR A 71 -2.76 8.02 -12.06
CA THR A 71 -1.53 7.67 -12.78
C THR A 71 -0.41 7.32 -11.81
N PHE A 72 -0.24 8.14 -10.77
CA PHE A 72 0.75 7.88 -9.72
C PHE A 72 0.52 6.53 -9.02
N LEU A 73 -0.72 6.27 -8.60
CA LEU A 73 -1.05 5.03 -7.90
C LEU A 73 -0.96 3.79 -8.81
N ALA A 74 -1.23 3.94 -10.12
CA ALA A 74 -0.99 2.88 -11.08
C ALA A 74 0.50 2.52 -11.19
N GLU A 75 1.37 3.53 -11.19
CA GLU A 75 2.82 3.30 -11.19
C GLU A 75 3.33 2.69 -9.87
N VAL A 76 2.75 3.06 -8.75
CA VAL A 76 3.05 2.42 -7.45
C VAL A 76 2.72 0.93 -7.51
N LYS A 77 1.62 0.55 -8.13
CA LYS A 77 1.23 -0.87 -8.30
C LYS A 77 2.27 -1.66 -9.09
N GLU A 78 2.85 -1.07 -10.11
CA GLU A 78 3.91 -1.72 -10.89
C GLU A 78 5.18 -1.95 -10.06
N ILE A 79 5.48 -1.04 -9.13
CA ILE A 79 6.65 -1.14 -8.25
C ILE A 79 6.40 -2.12 -7.10
N ASP A 80 5.28 -1.98 -6.41
CA ASP A 80 4.90 -2.83 -5.27
C ASP A 80 3.40 -3.14 -5.34
N PRO A 81 3.01 -4.30 -5.89
CA PRO A 81 1.61 -4.69 -6.03
C PRO A 81 0.86 -4.85 -4.70
N HIS A 82 1.57 -5.02 -3.60
CA HIS A 82 0.96 -5.28 -2.29
C HIS A 82 0.75 -4.03 -1.45
N ALA A 83 1.41 -2.91 -1.78
CA ALA A 83 1.15 -1.65 -1.08
C ALA A 83 -0.33 -1.27 -1.29
N THR A 84 -1.02 -1.00 -0.19
CA THR A 84 -2.41 -0.54 -0.27
C THR A 84 -2.43 0.87 -0.81
N ARG A 85 -3.31 1.13 -1.78
CA ARG A 85 -3.38 2.40 -2.50
C ARG A 85 -4.74 3.02 -2.30
N ILE A 86 -4.75 4.25 -1.80
CA ILE A 86 -5.95 5.02 -1.48
C ILE A 86 -5.85 6.39 -2.13
N ILE A 87 -6.96 6.89 -2.65
CA ILE A 87 -7.02 8.20 -3.29
C ILE A 87 -7.84 9.19 -2.44
N LEU A 88 -7.33 10.42 -2.30
CA LEU A 88 -8.06 11.55 -1.75
C LEU A 88 -8.73 12.31 -2.89
N THR A 89 -10.02 12.54 -2.80
CA THR A 89 -10.77 13.17 -3.88
C THR A 89 -11.74 14.24 -3.38
N GLY A 90 -11.91 15.31 -4.14
CA GLY A 90 -12.97 16.27 -3.93
C GLY A 90 -14.31 15.75 -4.46
N TYR A 91 -15.38 16.44 -4.12
CA TYR A 91 -16.75 16.07 -4.53
C TYR A 91 -16.88 15.97 -6.07
N ALA A 92 -16.26 16.89 -6.78
CA ALA A 92 -16.35 16.93 -8.25
C ALA A 92 -15.69 15.73 -8.94
N ASP A 93 -14.73 15.10 -8.31
CA ASP A 93 -13.92 14.01 -8.87
C ASP A 93 -14.30 12.62 -8.34
N LYS A 94 -15.33 12.55 -7.52
CA LYS A 94 -15.76 11.33 -6.83
C LYS A 94 -16.09 10.19 -7.79
N GLU A 95 -16.80 10.47 -8.87
CA GLU A 95 -17.17 9.45 -9.88
C GLU A 95 -15.94 8.85 -10.56
N ASN A 96 -14.96 9.70 -10.89
CA ASN A 96 -13.70 9.25 -11.47
C ASN A 96 -12.89 8.41 -10.49
N ALA A 97 -12.91 8.76 -9.20
CA ALA A 97 -12.25 7.98 -8.15
C ALA A 97 -12.90 6.61 -7.97
N ILE A 98 -14.23 6.53 -7.99
CA ILE A 98 -14.96 5.25 -7.90
C ILE A 98 -14.63 4.36 -9.09
N LYS A 99 -14.58 4.91 -10.29
CA LYS A 99 -14.18 4.16 -11.48
C LYS A 99 -12.75 3.63 -11.36
N ALA A 100 -11.83 4.43 -10.83
CA ALA A 100 -10.43 4.04 -10.65
C ALA A 100 -10.26 2.88 -9.65
N ILE A 101 -11.12 2.75 -8.66
CA ILE A 101 -11.11 1.61 -7.74
C ILE A 101 -11.20 0.30 -8.53
N ASN A 102 -12.09 0.23 -9.51
CA ASN A 102 -12.26 -0.96 -10.34
C ASN A 102 -11.17 -1.10 -11.41
N ASP A 103 -10.81 -0.01 -12.09
CA ASP A 103 -9.90 -0.04 -13.25
C ASP A 103 -8.42 -0.21 -12.84
N VAL A 104 -8.01 0.41 -11.75
CA VAL A 104 -6.61 0.44 -11.30
C VAL A 104 -6.38 -0.42 -10.04
N GLY A 105 -7.45 -0.93 -9.44
CA GLY A 105 -7.38 -1.77 -8.26
C GLY A 105 -7.04 -1.00 -6.99
N LEU A 106 -7.58 0.21 -6.83
CA LEU A 106 -7.44 0.98 -5.59
C LEU A 106 -8.23 0.31 -4.46
N PHE A 107 -7.75 0.44 -3.24
CA PHE A 107 -8.44 -0.10 -2.09
C PHE A 107 -9.72 0.68 -1.79
N GLN A 108 -9.63 2.00 -1.74
CA GLN A 108 -10.74 2.89 -1.42
C GLN A 108 -10.42 4.33 -1.82
N TYR A 109 -11.43 5.19 -1.85
CA TYR A 109 -11.26 6.64 -1.90
C TYR A 109 -11.65 7.27 -0.56
N ILE A 110 -11.08 8.44 -0.26
CA ILE A 110 -11.45 9.28 0.87
C ILE A 110 -11.85 10.63 0.33
N GLU A 111 -13.04 11.11 0.68
CA GLU A 111 -13.57 12.40 0.21
C GLU A 111 -13.09 13.54 1.10
N LYS A 112 -12.66 14.64 0.47
CA LYS A 112 -12.31 15.89 1.17
C LYS A 112 -13.56 16.75 1.36
N PRO A 113 -13.80 17.35 2.52
CA PRO A 113 -13.04 17.18 3.78
C PRO A 113 -13.37 15.84 4.43
N TRP A 114 -12.37 15.19 4.99
CA TRP A 114 -12.54 13.90 5.65
C TRP A 114 -12.88 14.07 7.12
N ASP A 115 -13.54 13.06 7.69
CA ASP A 115 -13.68 12.88 9.13
C ASP A 115 -12.46 12.11 9.64
N ASN A 116 -11.87 12.57 10.74
CA ASN A 116 -10.64 11.97 11.27
C ASN A 116 -10.83 10.52 11.73
N ASP A 117 -11.98 10.21 12.31
CA ASP A 117 -12.27 8.84 12.75
C ASP A 117 -12.46 7.91 11.56
N ASP A 118 -13.15 8.37 10.51
CA ASP A 118 -13.30 7.62 9.27
C ASP A 118 -11.95 7.39 8.58
N LEU A 119 -11.11 8.40 8.55
CA LEU A 119 -9.75 8.29 8.01
C LEU A 119 -8.95 7.19 8.72
N LYS A 120 -8.97 7.17 10.06
CA LYS A 120 -8.29 6.14 10.86
C LYS A 120 -8.79 4.74 10.52
N ILE A 121 -10.09 4.57 10.39
CA ILE A 121 -10.71 3.28 10.05
C ILE A 121 -10.25 2.81 8.66
N VAL A 122 -10.29 3.69 7.67
CA VAL A 122 -9.89 3.34 6.29
C VAL A 122 -8.41 2.97 6.23
N LEU A 123 -7.54 3.73 6.89
CA LEU A 123 -6.11 3.44 6.93
C LEU A 123 -5.83 2.12 7.65
N ARG A 124 -6.46 1.89 8.78
CA ARG A 124 -6.31 0.63 9.52
C ARG A 124 -6.74 -0.57 8.67
N ASN A 125 -7.89 -0.49 8.02
CA ASN A 125 -8.39 -1.56 7.18
C ASN A 125 -7.47 -1.80 5.96
N GLY A 126 -6.96 -0.74 5.37
CA GLY A 126 -6.01 -0.84 4.26
C GLY A 126 -4.69 -1.49 4.65
N LEU A 127 -4.17 -1.13 5.82
CA LEU A 127 -2.95 -1.73 6.36
C LEU A 127 -3.14 -3.20 6.77
N GLU A 128 -4.30 -3.54 7.32
CA GLU A 128 -4.68 -4.92 7.63
C GLU A 128 -4.72 -5.78 6.35
N LYS A 129 -5.37 -5.28 5.30
CA LYS A 129 -5.41 -5.95 4.00
C LYS A 129 -4.00 -6.18 3.45
N GLN A 130 -3.16 -5.17 3.47
CA GLN A 130 -1.79 -5.26 2.99
C GLN A 130 -1.01 -6.35 3.72
N LYS A 131 -1.12 -6.37 5.03
CA LYS A 131 -0.46 -7.37 5.88
C LYS A 131 -0.93 -8.78 5.54
N LEU A 132 -2.23 -8.98 5.42
CA LEU A 132 -2.82 -10.28 5.09
C LEU A 132 -2.42 -10.76 3.69
N MET A 133 -2.38 -9.86 2.71
CA MET A 133 -1.98 -10.20 1.34
C MET A 133 -0.50 -10.59 1.27
N ARG A 134 0.38 -9.92 2.00
CA ARG A 134 1.80 -10.29 2.08
C ARG A 134 1.99 -11.66 2.76
N GLU A 135 1.26 -11.91 3.84
CA GLU A 135 1.28 -13.21 4.52
C GLU A 135 0.78 -14.34 3.61
N LEU A 136 -0.30 -14.09 2.87
CA LEU A 136 -0.85 -15.06 1.92
C LEU A 136 0.18 -15.39 0.82
N ASP A 137 0.81 -14.40 0.22
CA ASP A 137 1.83 -14.61 -0.81
C ASP A 137 3.01 -15.41 -0.28
N ARG A 138 3.46 -15.12 0.93
CA ARG A 138 4.54 -15.88 1.56
C ARG A 138 4.15 -17.35 1.72
N LYS A 139 2.94 -17.62 2.21
CA LYS A 139 2.45 -18.98 2.39
C LYS A 139 2.27 -19.73 1.07
N VAL A 140 1.75 -19.05 0.06
CA VAL A 140 1.63 -19.64 -1.30
C VAL A 140 3.01 -19.98 -1.84
N SER A 141 4.01 -19.12 -1.67
CA SER A 141 5.39 -19.38 -2.09
C SER A 141 6.00 -20.56 -1.34
N GLU A 142 5.76 -20.68 -0.04
CA GLU A 142 6.22 -21.83 0.76
C GLU A 142 5.60 -23.14 0.29
N ILE A 143 4.30 -23.14 0.01
CA ILE A 143 3.59 -24.31 -0.51
C ILE A 143 4.13 -24.69 -1.89
N GLN A 144 4.33 -23.72 -2.77
CA GLN A 144 4.86 -23.97 -4.11
C GLN A 144 6.26 -24.57 -4.05
N LYS A 145 7.12 -24.07 -3.17
CA LYS A 145 8.46 -24.60 -2.95
C LYS A 145 8.40 -26.04 -2.44
N ALA A 146 7.55 -26.33 -1.46
CA ALA A 146 7.38 -27.68 -0.92
C ALA A 146 6.88 -28.63 -2.01
N TYR A 147 5.96 -28.22 -2.86
CA TYR A 147 5.46 -28.97 -3.99
C TYR A 147 6.60 -29.28 -5.01
N ASP A 148 7.38 -28.27 -5.36
CA ASP A 148 8.49 -28.42 -6.28
C ASP A 148 9.57 -29.37 -5.72
N ASP A 149 9.89 -29.29 -4.44
CA ASP A 149 10.81 -30.18 -3.75
C ASP A 149 10.31 -31.63 -3.79
N LEU A 150 9.00 -31.85 -3.54
CA LEU A 150 8.40 -33.19 -3.62
C LEU A 150 8.43 -33.74 -5.06
N GLN A 151 8.20 -32.92 -6.07
CA GLN A 151 8.30 -33.31 -7.47
C GLN A 151 9.75 -33.71 -7.83
N GLY A 152 10.72 -32.97 -7.31
CA GLY A 152 12.15 -33.30 -7.49
C GLY A 152 12.52 -34.65 -6.89
N ILE A 153 12.10 -34.94 -5.65
CA ILE A 153 12.30 -36.20 -4.96
C ILE A 153 11.64 -37.34 -5.74
N HIS A 154 10.41 -37.16 -6.19
CA HIS A 154 9.69 -38.15 -6.97
C HIS A 154 10.41 -38.51 -8.27
N ARG A 155 10.91 -37.51 -9.00
CA ARG A 155 11.71 -37.70 -10.20
C ARG A 155 13.00 -38.50 -9.95
N ASP A 156 13.69 -38.20 -8.86
CA ASP A 156 14.93 -38.86 -8.47
C ASP A 156 14.68 -40.32 -8.10
N ILE A 157 13.58 -40.62 -7.42
CA ILE A 157 13.16 -41.98 -7.11
C ILE A 157 12.90 -42.77 -8.40
N LEU A 158 12.15 -42.21 -9.35
CA LEU A 158 11.86 -42.85 -10.64
C LEU A 158 13.12 -43.14 -11.44
N LYS A 159 14.11 -42.24 -11.41
CA LYS A 159 15.41 -42.48 -12.06
C LYS A 159 16.19 -43.63 -11.43
N THR A 160 16.07 -43.82 -10.11
CA THR A 160 16.75 -44.88 -9.38
C THR A 160 16.21 -46.26 -9.74
N PHE A 161 14.90 -46.36 -10.06
CA PHE A 161 14.24 -47.62 -10.39
C PHE A 161 14.01 -47.83 -11.89
N ALA A 162 14.55 -46.97 -12.73
CA ALA A 162 14.49 -47.12 -14.18
C ALA A 162 15.55 -48.11 -14.71
#